data_40e308144f2fd287a2bf1774344803c5
#
_entry.id   40e308144f2fd287a2bf1774344803c5
#
_cell.length_a   1.000
_cell.length_b   1.000
_cell.length_c   1.000
_cell.angle_alpha   90.00
_cell.angle_beta   90.00
_cell.angle_gamma   90.00
#
_symmetry.space_group_name_H-M   'P 1'
#
loop_
_entity.id
_entity.type
_entity.pdbx_description
1 polymer ?
#
loop_
_entity_poly.entity_id
_entity_poly.type
_entity_poly.pdbx_seq_one_letter_code
_entity_poly.pdbx_strand_id
1 'polypeptide(L)'
;MFCSILISNYNKAKYIKNCINSCLNQNYQNYEILIGDNGSNDGSLEIINNYKSVKLFNIKKDFETTELNQLNILKNIFKHSKGDLIFLLDSDDYFEKNKLQEIVNIFLKHSDKEIVCDVPKVVSNKNILKNFNFKKGIDPKKRWPTIFPTSSISVRRESINNFFNLQLENDYPELAVDFRIITYFYNLKKNFYICDNFLTNYLNMNEGNESKYPKYSLRWWKRRYQSYIYLKEILKNAKIDHSISVDYIVTKIINKYF
;
A
#
# COMPACT_ATOMS: atom_id res chain seq x y z
N MET A 1 -7.89 -3.66 20.59
CA MET A 1 -6.63 -3.42 19.86
C MET A 1 -6.51 -1.94 19.57
N PHE A 2 -5.34 -1.35 19.71
CA PHE A 2 -5.10 0.03 19.29
C PHE A 2 -4.75 0.05 17.80
N CYS A 3 -5.27 1.04 17.03
CA CYS A 3 -5.06 1.14 15.58
C CYS A 3 -4.27 2.41 15.25
N SER A 4 -3.34 2.32 14.31
CA SER A 4 -2.71 3.49 13.71
C SER A 4 -3.05 3.59 12.23
N ILE A 5 -3.63 4.70 11.81
CA ILE A 5 -3.85 5.02 10.40
C ILE A 5 -2.65 5.82 9.91
N LEU A 6 -1.92 5.28 8.94
CA LEU A 6 -0.74 5.90 8.35
C LEU A 6 -1.09 6.44 6.97
N ILE A 7 -1.03 7.76 6.83
CA ILE A 7 -1.40 8.46 5.59
C ILE A 7 -0.14 9.02 4.92
N SER A 8 0.09 8.66 3.66
CA SER A 8 1.12 9.27 2.83
C SER A 8 0.55 10.44 2.03
N ASN A 9 1.15 11.63 2.13
CA ASN A 9 0.69 12.83 1.44
C ASN A 9 1.81 13.48 0.62
N TYR A 10 1.45 13.88 -0.61
CA TYR A 10 2.24 14.78 -1.45
C TYR A 10 1.35 15.44 -2.49
N ASN A 11 1.15 16.77 -2.37
CA ASN A 11 0.36 17.59 -3.30
C ASN A 11 -1.05 17.02 -3.56
N LYS A 12 -1.85 16.88 -2.48
CA LYS A 12 -3.22 16.34 -2.51
C LYS A 12 -4.24 17.26 -1.84
N ALA A 13 -4.05 18.60 -1.90
CA ALA A 13 -4.96 19.58 -1.29
C ALA A 13 -6.44 19.35 -1.64
N LYS A 14 -6.73 18.93 -2.88
CA LYS A 14 -8.08 18.64 -3.35
C LYS A 14 -8.74 17.48 -2.62
N TYR A 15 -7.98 16.53 -2.08
CA TYR A 15 -8.48 15.25 -1.58
C TYR A 15 -8.27 15.05 -0.09
N ILE A 16 -7.17 15.59 0.45
CA ILE A 16 -6.73 15.32 1.83
C ILE A 16 -7.79 15.62 2.89
N LYS A 17 -8.63 16.63 2.67
CA LYS A 17 -9.74 16.95 3.58
C LYS A 17 -10.73 15.80 3.70
N ASN A 18 -11.12 15.17 2.58
CA ASN A 18 -12.04 14.04 2.57
C ASN A 18 -11.39 12.80 3.20
N CYS A 19 -10.12 12.56 2.90
CA CYS A 19 -9.32 11.50 3.50
C CYS A 19 -9.31 11.60 5.03
N ILE A 20 -8.92 12.75 5.60
CA ILE A 20 -8.88 12.96 7.05
C ILE A 20 -10.26 12.81 7.68
N ASN A 21 -11.29 13.43 7.10
CA ASN A 21 -12.65 13.33 7.61
C ASN A 21 -13.15 11.88 7.65
N SER A 22 -12.80 11.05 6.68
CA SER A 22 -13.16 9.64 6.68
C SER A 22 -12.52 8.86 7.83
N CYS A 23 -11.30 9.24 8.20
CA CYS A 23 -10.60 8.67 9.35
C CYS A 23 -11.21 9.13 10.67
N LEU A 24 -11.58 10.40 10.79
CA LEU A 24 -12.20 10.96 12.01
C LEU A 24 -13.62 10.44 12.25
N ASN A 25 -14.33 10.03 11.21
CA ASN A 25 -15.70 9.51 11.27
C ASN A 25 -15.78 7.98 11.44
N GLN A 26 -14.71 7.33 11.89
CA GLN A 26 -14.73 5.89 12.15
C GLN A 26 -15.60 5.54 13.37
N ASN A 27 -16.36 4.43 13.28
CA ASN A 27 -17.16 3.91 14.38
C ASN A 27 -16.30 3.33 15.53
N TYR A 28 -15.06 2.97 15.24
CA TYR A 28 -14.08 2.48 16.21
C TYR A 28 -13.36 3.65 16.87
N GLN A 29 -13.19 3.65 18.20
CA GLN A 29 -12.68 4.84 18.91
C GLN A 29 -11.22 4.72 19.37
N ASN A 30 -10.62 3.53 19.34
CA ASN A 30 -9.28 3.30 19.87
C ASN A 30 -8.22 3.35 18.75
N TYR A 31 -7.96 4.55 18.23
CA TYR A 31 -7.02 4.75 17.13
C TYR A 31 -6.30 6.10 17.19
N GLU A 32 -5.28 6.24 16.36
CA GLU A 32 -4.56 7.48 16.06
C GLU A 32 -4.39 7.66 14.55
N ILE A 33 -4.19 8.91 14.12
CA ILE A 33 -3.95 9.27 12.71
C ILE A 33 -2.59 9.93 12.61
N LEU A 34 -1.72 9.39 11.76
CA LEU A 34 -0.41 9.95 11.45
C LEU A 34 -0.33 10.24 9.96
N ILE A 35 0.04 11.46 9.61
CA ILE A 35 0.25 11.89 8.23
C ILE A 35 1.72 12.22 8.02
N GLY A 36 2.34 11.62 7.02
CA GLY A 36 3.64 12.02 6.52
C GLY A 36 3.48 12.85 5.26
N ASP A 37 3.98 14.07 5.28
CA ASP A 37 4.00 14.96 4.12
C ASP A 37 5.40 15.06 3.52
N ASN A 38 5.49 14.94 2.21
CA ASN A 38 6.76 14.91 1.47
C ASN A 38 7.09 16.26 0.80
N GLY A 39 6.82 17.35 1.51
CA GLY A 39 7.11 18.70 1.03
C GLY A 39 6.06 19.22 0.04
N SER A 40 4.79 19.10 0.38
CA SER A 40 3.69 19.65 -0.43
C SER A 40 3.76 21.17 -0.51
N ASN A 41 3.37 21.71 -1.67
CA ASN A 41 3.32 23.15 -1.96
C ASN A 41 1.99 23.60 -2.59
N ASP A 42 0.93 22.76 -2.49
CA ASP A 42 -0.37 22.97 -3.11
C ASP A 42 -1.48 23.40 -2.11
N GLY A 43 -1.12 23.72 -0.85
CA GLY A 43 -2.08 24.02 0.21
C GLY A 43 -2.47 22.79 1.07
N SER A 44 -1.91 21.61 0.81
CA SER A 44 -2.19 20.40 1.62
C SER A 44 -1.84 20.61 3.09
N LEU A 45 -0.69 21.23 3.38
CA LEU A 45 -0.20 21.45 4.75
C LEU A 45 -1.13 22.36 5.56
N GLU A 46 -1.64 23.42 4.96
CA GLU A 46 -2.59 24.35 5.60
C GLU A 46 -3.88 23.61 5.96
N ILE A 47 -4.36 22.74 5.09
CA ILE A 47 -5.56 21.93 5.36
C ILE A 47 -5.31 20.96 6.51
N ILE A 48 -4.19 20.24 6.51
CA ILE A 48 -3.85 19.25 7.55
C ILE A 48 -3.70 19.92 8.91
N ASN A 49 -3.06 21.09 8.99
CA ASN A 49 -2.82 21.83 10.24
C ASN A 49 -4.11 22.29 10.94
N ASN A 50 -5.24 22.33 10.24
CA ASN A 50 -6.54 22.61 10.88
C ASN A 50 -7.08 21.43 11.72
N TYR A 51 -6.48 20.26 11.68
CA TYR A 51 -6.94 19.06 12.39
C TYR A 51 -6.04 18.74 13.60
N LYS A 52 -6.45 19.19 14.80
CA LYS A 52 -5.67 18.99 16.05
C LYS A 52 -5.49 17.51 16.46
N SER A 53 -6.37 16.63 16.01
CA SER A 53 -6.33 15.18 16.32
C SER A 53 -5.39 14.38 15.40
N VAL A 54 -4.79 15.04 14.42
CA VAL A 54 -3.88 14.42 13.44
C VAL A 54 -2.44 14.76 13.80
N LYS A 55 -1.55 13.78 13.76
CA LYS A 55 -0.10 13.99 13.93
C LYS A 55 0.54 14.16 12.56
N LEU A 56 1.03 15.35 12.25
CA LEU A 56 1.72 15.65 11.00
C LEU A 56 3.25 15.51 11.17
N PHE A 57 3.89 14.85 10.20
CA PHE A 57 5.33 14.68 10.10
C PHE A 57 5.82 15.18 8.74
N ASN A 58 6.74 16.13 8.75
CA ASN A 58 7.40 16.58 7.53
C ASN A 58 8.53 15.60 7.19
N ILE A 59 8.38 14.87 6.10
CA ILE A 59 9.33 13.86 5.63
C ILE A 59 10.07 14.43 4.43
N LYS A 60 11.39 14.45 4.52
CA LYS A 60 12.23 14.93 3.42
C LYS A 60 12.05 14.08 2.17
N LYS A 61 12.05 14.74 1.01
CA LYS A 61 12.03 14.08 -0.29
C LYS A 61 13.46 13.64 -0.62
N ASP A 62 13.74 12.36 -0.34
CA ASP A 62 15.10 11.78 -0.47
C ASP A 62 15.29 10.97 -1.76
N PHE A 63 14.21 10.65 -2.48
CA PHE A 63 14.24 9.78 -3.65
C PHE A 63 13.67 10.48 -4.89
N GLU A 64 14.14 10.05 -6.06
CA GLU A 64 13.67 10.58 -7.34
C GLU A 64 12.26 10.10 -7.69
N THR A 65 11.89 8.88 -7.27
CA THR A 65 10.60 8.29 -7.63
C THR A 65 9.54 8.50 -6.54
N THR A 66 8.29 8.63 -6.96
CA THR A 66 7.14 8.77 -6.06
C THR A 66 6.94 7.50 -5.24
N GLU A 67 7.22 6.34 -5.81
CA GLU A 67 7.08 5.02 -5.20
C GLU A 67 8.01 4.85 -3.99
N LEU A 68 9.28 5.25 -4.12
CA LEU A 68 10.24 5.21 -3.01
C LEU A 68 9.95 6.26 -1.96
N ASN A 69 9.55 7.47 -2.37
CA ASN A 69 9.18 8.51 -1.41
C ASN A 69 7.94 8.09 -0.59
N GLN A 70 6.94 7.45 -1.20
CA GLN A 70 5.77 6.92 -0.50
C GLN A 70 6.18 5.85 0.53
N LEU A 71 7.04 4.90 0.14
CA LEU A 71 7.57 3.90 1.07
C LEU A 71 8.34 4.54 2.23
N ASN A 72 9.17 5.54 1.94
CA ASN A 72 9.93 6.29 2.94
C ASN A 72 9.01 7.03 3.92
N ILE A 73 7.95 7.69 3.43
CA ILE A 73 6.93 8.34 4.27
C ILE A 73 6.35 7.32 5.24
N LEU A 74 5.79 6.22 4.73
CA LEU A 74 5.12 5.21 5.55
C LEU A 74 6.08 4.58 6.57
N LYS A 75 7.31 4.27 6.18
CA LYS A 75 8.35 3.75 7.07
C LYS A 75 8.72 4.74 8.19
N ASN A 76 8.80 6.02 7.88
CA ASN A 76 9.13 7.04 8.88
C ASN A 76 8.00 7.27 9.87
N ILE A 77 6.74 7.47 9.42
CA ILE A 77 5.63 7.69 10.33
C ILE A 77 5.27 6.44 11.12
N PHE A 78 5.53 5.24 10.59
CA PHE A 78 5.39 3.98 11.32
C PHE A 78 6.21 3.96 12.61
N LYS A 79 7.43 4.51 12.62
CA LYS A 79 8.29 4.59 13.82
C LYS A 79 7.65 5.38 14.96
N HIS A 80 6.76 6.30 14.65
CA HIS A 80 6.04 7.14 15.61
C HIS A 80 4.64 6.62 15.96
N SER A 81 4.18 5.60 15.27
CA SER A 81 2.87 4.98 15.51
C SER A 81 2.92 4.02 16.69
N LYS A 82 1.76 3.76 17.34
CA LYS A 82 1.65 2.92 18.54
C LYS A 82 0.63 1.78 18.40
N GLY A 83 -0.15 1.74 17.30
CA GLY A 83 -1.21 0.76 17.10
C GLY A 83 -0.70 -0.67 17.01
N ASP A 84 -1.46 -1.63 17.53
CA ASP A 84 -1.27 -3.06 17.33
C ASP A 84 -1.53 -3.45 15.87
N LEU A 85 -2.46 -2.71 15.25
CA LEU A 85 -2.83 -2.81 13.86
C LEU A 85 -2.48 -1.52 13.12
N ILE A 86 -1.94 -1.68 11.93
CA ILE A 86 -1.55 -0.59 11.03
C ILE A 86 -2.47 -0.61 9.82
N PHE A 87 -3.11 0.53 9.55
CA PHE A 87 -3.95 0.79 8.39
C PHE A 87 -3.20 1.76 7.48
N LEU A 88 -2.97 1.37 6.24
CA LEU A 88 -2.33 2.23 5.26
C LEU A 88 -3.40 3.01 4.48
N LEU A 89 -3.10 4.25 4.14
CA LEU A 89 -4.04 5.09 3.38
C LEU A 89 -3.28 6.11 2.52
N ASP A 90 -3.64 6.18 1.25
CA ASP A 90 -3.20 7.23 0.34
C ASP A 90 -4.10 8.46 0.50
N SER A 91 -3.51 9.64 0.46
CA SER A 91 -4.21 10.90 0.79
C SER A 91 -5.29 11.32 -0.21
N ASP A 92 -5.41 10.63 -1.35
CA ASP A 92 -6.51 10.79 -2.32
C ASP A 92 -7.66 9.78 -2.13
N ASP A 93 -7.46 8.75 -1.29
CA ASP A 93 -8.47 7.75 -0.96
C ASP A 93 -9.23 8.08 0.34
N TYR A 94 -10.27 7.32 0.62
CA TYR A 94 -11.01 7.47 1.88
C TYR A 94 -11.66 6.17 2.34
N PHE A 95 -11.85 6.05 3.66
CA PHE A 95 -12.42 4.86 4.30
C PHE A 95 -13.94 4.96 4.45
N GLU A 96 -14.61 3.79 4.43
CA GLU A 96 -15.96 3.66 4.95
C GLU A 96 -15.94 3.76 6.50
N LYS A 97 -17.00 4.29 7.09
CA LYS A 97 -17.08 4.57 8.53
C LYS A 97 -16.90 3.35 9.45
N ASN A 98 -17.14 2.15 8.94
CA ASN A 98 -17.03 0.89 9.70
C ASN A 98 -15.70 0.15 9.43
N LYS A 99 -14.77 0.70 8.65
CA LYS A 99 -13.56 -0.02 8.24
C LYS A 99 -12.73 -0.52 9.42
N LEU A 100 -12.40 0.36 10.36
CA LEU A 100 -11.57 -0.04 11.50
C LEU A 100 -12.25 -1.14 12.32
N GLN A 101 -13.55 -0.97 12.63
CA GLN A 101 -14.29 -1.95 13.42
C GLN A 101 -14.35 -3.33 12.75
N GLU A 102 -14.65 -3.36 11.45
CA GLU A 102 -14.73 -4.62 10.68
C GLU A 102 -13.37 -5.34 10.63
N ILE A 103 -12.31 -4.60 10.34
CA ILE A 103 -10.95 -5.18 10.27
C ILE A 103 -10.46 -5.64 11.64
N VAL A 104 -10.73 -4.89 12.71
CA VAL A 104 -10.42 -5.31 14.10
C VAL A 104 -11.14 -6.61 14.42
N ASN A 105 -12.43 -6.73 14.10
CA ASN A 105 -13.21 -7.96 14.31
C ASN A 105 -12.60 -9.17 13.57
N ILE A 106 -12.12 -8.96 12.33
CA ILE A 106 -11.43 -10.02 11.57
C ILE A 106 -10.15 -10.47 12.30
N PHE A 107 -9.31 -9.54 12.76
CA PHE A 107 -8.08 -9.88 13.47
C PHE A 107 -8.31 -10.51 14.83
N LEU A 108 -9.42 -10.19 15.50
CA LEU A 108 -9.83 -10.85 16.76
C LEU A 108 -10.32 -12.28 16.52
N LYS A 109 -11.14 -12.47 15.49
CA LYS A 109 -11.69 -13.77 15.11
C LYS A 109 -10.62 -14.71 14.52
N HIS A 110 -9.67 -14.17 13.80
CA HIS A 110 -8.62 -14.88 13.08
C HIS A 110 -7.24 -14.40 13.56
N SER A 111 -6.87 -14.85 14.78
CA SER A 111 -5.65 -14.42 15.46
C SER A 111 -4.36 -14.79 14.72
N ASP A 112 -4.41 -15.83 13.88
CA ASP A 112 -3.31 -16.28 13.01
C ASP A 112 -3.05 -15.35 11.82
N LYS A 113 -4.02 -14.48 11.43
CA LYS A 113 -3.86 -13.60 10.25
C LYS A 113 -2.89 -12.47 10.55
N GLU A 114 -1.96 -12.24 9.63
CA GLU A 114 -0.94 -11.19 9.70
C GLU A 114 -1.34 -9.94 8.90
N ILE A 115 -2.04 -10.14 7.79
CA ILE A 115 -2.48 -9.09 6.87
C ILE A 115 -3.92 -9.33 6.42
N VAL A 116 -4.70 -8.25 6.35
CA VAL A 116 -6.06 -8.23 5.82
C VAL A 116 -6.12 -7.19 4.71
N CYS A 117 -6.65 -7.59 3.55
CA CYS A 117 -6.97 -6.65 2.46
C CYS A 117 -8.48 -6.65 2.23
N ASP A 118 -9.10 -5.49 2.25
CA ASP A 118 -10.49 -5.34 1.84
C ASP A 118 -10.61 -5.04 0.33
N VAL A 119 -11.76 -5.38 -0.23
CA VAL A 119 -12.05 -5.09 -1.64
C VAL A 119 -12.39 -3.61 -1.80
N PRO A 120 -11.62 -2.84 -2.61
CA PRO A 120 -11.89 -1.43 -2.78
C PRO A 120 -13.10 -1.17 -3.67
N LYS A 121 -13.87 -0.12 -3.39
CA LYS A 121 -14.74 0.53 -4.38
C LYS A 121 -13.87 1.42 -5.25
N VAL A 122 -13.87 1.20 -6.55
CA VAL A 122 -13.17 2.08 -7.49
C VAL A 122 -14.06 3.26 -7.83
N VAL A 123 -13.66 4.45 -7.44
CA VAL A 123 -14.43 5.69 -7.60
C VAL A 123 -13.74 6.61 -8.61
N SER A 124 -14.49 7.16 -9.55
CA SER A 124 -14.02 8.23 -10.43
C SER A 124 -15.10 9.31 -10.52
N ASN A 125 -14.72 10.57 -10.35
CA ASN A 125 -15.60 11.73 -10.45
C ASN A 125 -16.96 11.55 -9.72
N LYS A 126 -16.96 10.95 -8.51
CA LYS A 126 -18.13 10.60 -7.67
C LYS A 126 -18.98 9.43 -8.16
N ASN A 127 -18.64 8.80 -9.26
CA ASN A 127 -19.33 7.59 -9.73
C ASN A 127 -18.53 6.36 -9.39
N ILE A 128 -19.20 5.29 -8.91
CA ILE A 128 -18.58 3.97 -8.75
C ILE A 128 -18.36 3.40 -10.15
N LEU A 129 -17.11 3.29 -10.59
CA LEU A 129 -16.78 2.88 -11.95
C LEU A 129 -16.88 1.38 -12.19
N LYS A 130 -16.47 0.56 -11.23
CA LYS A 130 -16.49 -0.91 -11.33
C LYS A 130 -16.25 -1.54 -9.96
N ASN A 131 -16.81 -2.72 -9.77
CA ASN A 131 -16.31 -3.62 -8.72
C ASN A 131 -14.89 -4.02 -9.06
N PHE A 132 -13.98 -3.91 -8.10
CA PHE A 132 -12.61 -4.38 -8.24
C PHE A 132 -12.64 -5.88 -8.57
N ASN A 133 -12.16 -6.23 -9.76
CA ASN A 133 -12.18 -7.62 -10.23
C ASN A 133 -11.05 -8.38 -9.52
N PHE A 134 -11.35 -9.06 -8.43
CA PHE A 134 -10.42 -9.99 -7.82
C PHE A 134 -11.01 -11.40 -7.84
N LYS A 135 -10.16 -12.39 -8.07
CA LYS A 135 -10.57 -13.78 -7.91
C LYS A 135 -10.48 -14.13 -6.43
N LYS A 136 -11.60 -14.59 -5.85
CA LYS A 136 -11.64 -15.13 -4.48
C LYS A 136 -10.55 -16.18 -4.30
N GLY A 137 -9.74 -16.00 -3.27
CA GLY A 137 -8.71 -16.94 -2.85
C GLY A 137 -7.31 -16.64 -3.40
N ILE A 138 -6.35 -17.05 -2.58
CA ILE A 138 -4.94 -17.06 -2.95
C ILE A 138 -4.72 -18.32 -3.80
N ASP A 139 -4.46 -18.15 -5.09
CA ASP A 139 -4.07 -19.28 -5.95
C ASP A 139 -2.57 -19.59 -5.73
N PRO A 140 -2.24 -20.69 -5.02
CA PRO A 140 -0.85 -21.00 -4.69
C PRO A 140 0.02 -21.33 -5.91
N LYS A 141 -0.60 -21.51 -7.09
CA LYS A 141 0.08 -21.75 -8.37
C LYS A 141 0.48 -20.46 -9.07
N LYS A 142 -0.10 -19.31 -8.68
CA LYS A 142 0.25 -18.03 -9.28
C LYS A 142 1.44 -17.41 -8.57
N ARG A 143 2.42 -16.99 -9.35
CA ARG A 143 3.58 -16.22 -8.86
C ARG A 143 3.17 -14.81 -8.41
N TRP A 144 2.24 -14.20 -9.12
CA TRP A 144 1.78 -12.85 -8.86
C TRP A 144 0.37 -12.88 -8.27
N PRO A 145 0.21 -12.42 -7.02
CA PRO A 145 -1.10 -12.27 -6.40
C PRO A 145 -1.90 -11.14 -7.06
N THR A 146 -3.18 -11.08 -6.74
CA THR A 146 -3.95 -9.85 -6.96
C THR A 146 -3.37 -8.74 -6.09
N ILE A 147 -3.00 -7.61 -6.69
CA ILE A 147 -2.51 -6.45 -5.96
C ILE A 147 -3.70 -5.61 -5.54
N PHE A 148 -3.86 -5.44 -4.25
CA PHE A 148 -4.82 -4.53 -3.64
C PHE A 148 -4.15 -3.16 -3.47
N PRO A 149 -4.87 -2.03 -3.65
CA PRO A 149 -4.27 -0.70 -3.45
C PRO A 149 -3.80 -0.53 -1.99
N THR A 150 -2.81 0.33 -1.78
CA THR A 150 -2.23 0.64 -0.47
C THR A 150 -3.31 0.88 0.59
N SER A 151 -4.34 1.63 0.23
CA SER A 151 -5.45 2.00 1.13
C SER A 151 -6.34 0.83 1.57
N SER A 152 -6.26 -0.32 0.88
CA SER A 152 -6.97 -1.54 1.28
C SER A 152 -6.17 -2.42 2.27
N ILE A 153 -4.92 -2.07 2.56
CA ILE A 153 -4.03 -2.90 3.36
C ILE A 153 -4.14 -2.56 4.85
N SER A 154 -4.42 -3.57 5.65
CA SER A 154 -4.38 -3.53 7.11
C SER A 154 -3.52 -4.69 7.62
N VAL A 155 -2.60 -4.41 8.56
CA VAL A 155 -1.56 -5.37 8.90
C VAL A 155 -1.18 -5.32 10.38
N ARG A 156 -0.78 -6.43 10.98
CA ARG A 156 -0.24 -6.44 12.35
C ARG A 156 1.07 -5.66 12.41
N ARG A 157 1.26 -4.92 13.49
CA ARG A 157 2.49 -4.12 13.72
C ARG A 157 3.77 -4.91 13.54
N GLU A 158 3.86 -6.09 14.15
CA GLU A 158 5.06 -6.92 14.07
C GLU A 158 5.35 -7.34 12.64
N SER A 159 4.33 -7.74 11.91
CA SER A 159 4.48 -8.22 10.52
C SER A 159 4.91 -7.11 9.57
N ILE A 160 4.35 -5.90 9.70
CA ILE A 160 4.78 -4.77 8.87
C ILE A 160 6.17 -4.24 9.31
N ASN A 161 6.52 -4.34 10.60
CA ASN A 161 7.85 -4.02 11.08
C ASN A 161 8.90 -4.92 10.43
N ASN A 162 8.64 -6.21 10.34
CA ASN A 162 9.51 -7.16 9.66
C ASN A 162 9.69 -6.81 8.19
N PHE A 163 8.62 -6.39 7.51
CA PHE A 163 8.68 -5.89 6.13
C PHE A 163 9.53 -4.61 6.01
N PHE A 164 9.31 -3.61 6.86
CA PHE A 164 10.04 -2.34 6.82
C PHE A 164 11.53 -2.48 7.17
N ASN A 165 11.90 -3.53 7.89
CA ASN A 165 13.28 -3.85 8.26
C ASN A 165 13.97 -4.82 7.31
N LEU A 166 13.33 -5.17 6.18
CA LEU A 166 13.99 -5.96 5.14
C LEU A 166 15.24 -5.23 4.65
N GLN A 167 16.35 -5.95 4.67
CA GLN A 167 17.58 -5.50 4.05
C GLN A 167 17.60 -6.03 2.62
N LEU A 168 17.36 -5.14 1.68
CA LEU A 168 17.37 -5.41 0.25
C LEU A 168 18.63 -4.81 -0.37
N GLU A 169 19.23 -5.54 -1.32
CA GLU A 169 20.43 -5.09 -2.05
C GLU A 169 20.09 -3.91 -3.00
N ASN A 170 18.81 -3.78 -3.40
CA ASN A 170 18.36 -2.78 -4.35
C ASN A 170 17.10 -2.02 -3.84
N ASP A 171 16.93 -0.78 -4.27
CA ASP A 171 15.79 0.06 -3.89
C ASP A 171 14.52 -0.20 -4.70
N TYR A 172 14.64 -0.79 -5.89
CA TYR A 172 13.50 -1.06 -6.79
C TYR A 172 12.62 0.16 -7.08
N PRO A 173 13.13 1.25 -7.64
CA PRO A 173 12.46 2.56 -7.70
C PRO A 173 11.13 2.57 -8.48
N GLU A 174 10.87 1.60 -9.34
CA GLU A 174 9.62 1.52 -10.10
C GLU A 174 8.52 0.70 -9.40
N LEU A 175 8.79 0.12 -8.19
CA LEU A 175 7.82 -0.72 -7.50
C LEU A 175 6.98 0.06 -6.49
N ALA A 176 5.67 0.08 -6.69
CA ALA A 176 4.71 0.65 -5.77
C ALA A 176 4.71 -0.08 -4.41
N VAL A 177 4.30 0.61 -3.36
CA VAL A 177 4.30 0.11 -1.98
C VAL A 177 3.36 -1.09 -1.82
N ASP A 178 2.17 -1.03 -2.38
CA ASP A 178 1.19 -2.10 -2.38
C ASP A 178 1.73 -3.37 -3.02
N PHE A 179 2.37 -3.26 -4.20
CA PHE A 179 3.02 -4.38 -4.86
C PHE A 179 4.08 -5.04 -3.96
N ARG A 180 4.92 -4.23 -3.30
CA ARG A 180 5.98 -4.73 -2.41
C ARG A 180 5.40 -5.49 -1.22
N ILE A 181 4.43 -4.89 -0.51
CA ILE A 181 3.81 -5.48 0.66
C ILE A 181 3.07 -6.76 0.28
N ILE A 182 2.17 -6.70 -0.71
CA ILE A 182 1.36 -7.86 -1.10
C ILE A 182 2.26 -9.01 -1.58
N THR A 183 3.28 -8.73 -2.40
CA THR A 183 4.21 -9.75 -2.89
C THR A 183 5.01 -10.38 -1.76
N TYR A 184 5.46 -9.60 -0.78
CA TYR A 184 6.15 -10.09 0.41
C TYR A 184 5.27 -11.07 1.20
N PHE A 185 4.09 -10.63 1.62
CA PHE A 185 3.22 -11.47 2.44
C PHE A 185 2.73 -12.71 1.70
N TYR A 186 2.39 -12.57 0.43
CA TYR A 186 1.90 -13.69 -0.39
C TYR A 186 2.98 -14.77 -0.60
N ASN A 187 4.17 -14.39 -1.05
CA ASN A 187 5.21 -15.35 -1.42
C ASN A 187 5.90 -15.98 -0.20
N LEU A 188 5.93 -15.31 0.93
CA LEU A 188 6.41 -15.89 2.18
C LEU A 188 5.33 -16.70 2.92
N LYS A 189 4.21 -16.98 2.26
CA LYS A 189 3.08 -17.76 2.80
C LYS A 189 2.58 -17.23 4.16
N LYS A 190 2.68 -15.91 4.34
CA LYS A 190 2.14 -15.24 5.51
C LYS A 190 0.61 -15.36 5.52
N ASN A 191 0.04 -15.41 6.71
CA ASN A 191 -1.38 -15.61 6.90
C ASN A 191 -2.21 -14.43 6.38
N PHE A 192 -2.54 -14.47 5.09
CA PHE A 192 -3.28 -13.46 4.37
C PHE A 192 -4.80 -13.69 4.48
N TYR A 193 -5.57 -12.62 4.64
CA TYR A 193 -7.02 -12.66 4.62
C TYR A 193 -7.58 -11.63 3.64
N ILE A 194 -8.56 -12.01 2.85
CA ILE A 194 -9.29 -11.10 1.96
C ILE A 194 -10.68 -10.88 2.56
N CYS A 195 -10.96 -9.63 2.91
CA CYS A 195 -12.27 -9.19 3.36
C CYS A 195 -13.13 -8.80 2.16
N ASP A 196 -14.24 -9.49 1.94
CA ASP A 196 -15.15 -9.23 0.82
C ASP A 196 -15.95 -7.94 0.96
N ASN A 197 -15.90 -7.28 2.12
CA ASN A 197 -16.59 -6.01 2.35
C ASN A 197 -15.86 -4.86 1.66
N PHE A 198 -16.62 -3.95 1.08
CA PHE A 198 -16.12 -2.74 0.46
C PHE A 198 -15.89 -1.65 1.53
N LEU A 199 -14.68 -1.61 2.07
CA LEU A 199 -14.33 -0.73 3.19
C LEU A 199 -13.43 0.45 2.78
N THR A 200 -12.91 0.42 1.56
CA THR A 200 -12.04 1.45 0.99
C THR A 200 -12.65 2.02 -0.29
N ASN A 201 -12.64 3.33 -0.40
CA ASN A 201 -12.96 4.04 -1.64
C ASN A 201 -11.64 4.47 -2.30
N TYR A 202 -11.27 3.75 -3.35
CA TYR A 202 -10.06 3.98 -4.13
C TYR A 202 -10.34 4.93 -5.29
N LEU A 203 -9.71 6.10 -5.27
CA LEU A 203 -9.90 7.11 -6.30
C LEU A 203 -9.03 6.83 -7.52
N ASN A 204 -9.65 6.26 -8.56
CA ASN A 204 -8.97 6.04 -9.83
C ASN A 204 -8.99 7.33 -10.67
N MET A 205 -7.86 8.02 -10.68
CA MET A 205 -7.65 9.18 -11.53
C MET A 205 -6.90 8.77 -12.79
N ASN A 206 -7.32 9.30 -13.96
CA ASN A 206 -6.61 9.08 -15.22
C ASN A 206 -5.14 9.57 -15.20
N GLU A 207 -4.77 10.34 -14.16
CA GLU A 207 -3.43 10.88 -13.92
C GLU A 207 -2.66 10.15 -12.78
N GLY A 208 -3.14 8.99 -12.36
CA GLY A 208 -2.50 8.19 -11.30
C GLY A 208 -1.15 7.61 -11.71
N ASN A 209 -0.39 7.06 -10.75
CA ASN A 209 0.93 6.47 -10.98
C ASN A 209 0.91 5.37 -12.06
N GLU A 210 -0.18 4.62 -12.21
CA GLU A 210 -0.33 3.59 -13.24
C GLU A 210 -0.27 4.15 -14.68
N SER A 211 -0.71 5.39 -14.92
CA SER A 211 -0.62 6.04 -16.24
C SER A 211 0.82 6.23 -16.73
N LYS A 212 1.79 6.21 -15.82
CA LYS A 212 3.23 6.31 -16.12
C LYS A 212 3.80 5.03 -16.75
N TYR A 213 3.06 3.94 -16.73
CA TYR A 213 3.50 2.61 -17.17
C TYR A 213 2.61 2.04 -18.29
N PRO A 214 2.50 2.69 -19.46
CA PRO A 214 1.77 2.13 -20.57
C PRO A 214 2.29 0.73 -20.90
N LYS A 215 1.37 -0.22 -21.09
CA LYS A 215 1.72 -1.62 -21.38
C LYS A 215 2.70 -1.71 -22.55
N TYR A 216 3.75 -2.50 -22.38
CA TYR A 216 4.87 -2.68 -23.32
C TYR A 216 5.80 -1.48 -23.53
N SER A 217 5.64 -0.34 -22.81
CA SER A 217 6.63 0.72 -22.79
C SER A 217 7.93 0.26 -22.11
N LEU A 218 9.06 0.95 -22.38
CA LEU A 218 10.33 0.65 -21.72
C LEU A 218 10.21 0.72 -20.20
N ARG A 219 9.46 1.69 -19.70
CA ARG A 219 9.22 1.86 -18.27
C ARG A 219 8.40 0.71 -17.68
N TRP A 220 7.42 0.19 -18.43
CA TRP A 220 6.66 -1.01 -18.04
C TRP A 220 7.56 -2.25 -17.94
N TRP A 221 8.48 -2.44 -18.92
CA TRP A 221 9.43 -3.54 -18.89
C TRP A 221 10.43 -3.42 -17.74
N LYS A 222 10.92 -2.21 -17.45
CA LYS A 222 11.79 -1.93 -16.32
C LYS A 222 11.12 -2.28 -14.99
N ARG A 223 9.88 -1.82 -14.77
CA ARG A 223 9.07 -2.17 -13.60
C ARG A 223 8.87 -3.67 -13.48
N ARG A 224 8.55 -4.35 -14.58
CA ARG A 224 8.39 -5.80 -14.63
C ARG A 224 9.67 -6.55 -14.27
N TYR A 225 10.81 -6.11 -14.76
CA TYR A 225 12.11 -6.67 -14.41
C TYR A 225 12.43 -6.49 -12.93
N GLN A 226 12.24 -5.29 -12.39
CA GLN A 226 12.40 -5.02 -10.96
C GLN A 226 11.49 -5.91 -10.11
N SER A 227 10.25 -6.17 -10.55
CA SER A 227 9.33 -7.09 -9.86
C SER A 227 9.92 -8.49 -9.70
N TYR A 228 10.56 -9.01 -10.73
CA TYR A 228 11.21 -10.33 -10.67
C TYR A 228 12.44 -10.35 -9.77
N ILE A 229 13.29 -9.30 -9.83
CA ILE A 229 14.48 -9.23 -8.98
C ILE A 229 14.06 -9.10 -7.52
N TYR A 230 13.10 -8.23 -7.21
CA TYR A 230 12.54 -8.07 -5.88
C TYR A 230 12.02 -9.40 -5.32
N LEU A 231 11.19 -10.11 -6.09
CA LEU A 231 10.68 -11.42 -5.69
C LEU A 231 11.82 -12.40 -5.42
N LYS A 232 12.81 -12.46 -6.32
CA LYS A 232 13.98 -13.34 -6.15
C LYS A 232 14.73 -13.03 -4.86
N GLU A 233 14.92 -11.77 -4.53
CA GLU A 233 15.66 -11.35 -3.34
C GLU A 233 14.90 -11.69 -2.05
N ILE A 234 13.60 -11.42 -1.96
CA ILE A 234 12.83 -11.79 -0.78
C ILE A 234 12.76 -13.31 -0.56
N LEU A 235 12.68 -14.10 -1.64
CA LEU A 235 12.70 -15.57 -1.54
C LEU A 235 14.07 -16.09 -1.13
N LYS A 236 15.16 -15.54 -1.67
CA LYS A 236 16.53 -15.83 -1.27
C LYS A 236 16.74 -15.59 0.23
N ASN A 237 16.32 -14.42 0.72
CA ASN A 237 16.43 -14.05 2.13
C ASN A 237 15.61 -14.99 3.04
N ALA A 238 14.49 -15.51 2.55
CA ALA A 238 13.65 -16.48 3.23
C ALA A 238 14.13 -17.94 3.03
N LYS A 239 15.20 -18.18 2.29
CA LYS A 239 15.71 -19.52 1.91
C LYS A 239 14.67 -20.39 1.21
N ILE A 240 13.80 -19.76 0.41
CA ILE A 240 12.80 -20.44 -0.40
C ILE A 240 13.34 -20.58 -1.84
N ASP A 241 13.36 -21.82 -2.34
CA ASP A 241 13.76 -22.07 -3.72
C ASP A 241 12.73 -21.54 -4.71
N HIS A 242 13.20 -21.04 -5.86
CA HIS A 242 12.32 -20.48 -6.89
C HIS A 242 12.80 -20.86 -8.30
N SER A 243 11.87 -21.27 -9.13
CA SER A 243 12.13 -21.60 -10.53
C SER A 243 12.21 -20.32 -11.40
N ILE A 244 13.13 -20.32 -12.34
CA ILE A 244 13.24 -19.29 -13.39
C ILE A 244 12.11 -19.54 -14.42
N SER A 245 11.29 -18.52 -14.70
CA SER A 245 10.25 -18.59 -15.73
C SER A 245 10.77 -18.06 -17.06
N VAL A 246 10.19 -18.57 -18.17
CA VAL A 246 10.45 -18.03 -19.52
C VAL A 246 10.15 -16.53 -19.58
N ASP A 247 9.08 -16.09 -18.94
CA ASP A 247 8.70 -14.68 -18.86
C ASP A 247 9.79 -13.80 -18.17
N TYR A 248 10.45 -14.31 -17.15
CA TYR A 248 11.62 -13.63 -16.55
C TYR A 248 12.77 -13.48 -17.55
N ILE A 249 13.07 -14.55 -18.31
CA ILE A 249 14.15 -14.53 -19.30
C ILE A 249 13.87 -13.48 -20.37
N VAL A 250 12.65 -13.47 -20.92
CA VAL A 250 12.22 -12.46 -21.91
C VAL A 250 12.33 -11.05 -21.34
N THR A 251 11.81 -10.83 -20.13
CA THR A 251 11.86 -9.53 -19.46
C THR A 251 13.31 -9.07 -19.24
N LYS A 252 14.20 -9.96 -18.84
CA LYS A 252 15.63 -9.68 -18.64
C LYS A 252 16.32 -9.29 -19.95
N ILE A 253 16.03 -10.00 -21.03
CA ILE A 253 16.60 -9.71 -22.36
C ILE A 253 16.17 -8.30 -22.80
N ILE A 254 14.87 -8.00 -22.74
CA ILE A 254 14.35 -6.68 -23.14
C ILE A 254 15.02 -5.56 -22.32
N ASN A 255 15.12 -5.70 -20.98
CA ASN A 255 15.77 -4.69 -20.14
C ASN A 255 17.30 -4.55 -20.36
N LYS A 256 17.94 -5.50 -21.01
CA LYS A 256 19.37 -5.39 -21.33
C LYS A 256 19.62 -4.59 -22.61
N TYR A 257 18.72 -4.62 -23.56
CA TYR A 257 18.93 -4.07 -24.91
C TYR A 257 18.13 -2.80 -25.17
N PHE A 258 17.26 -2.40 -24.27
CA PHE A 258 16.45 -1.18 -24.29
C PHE A 258 16.53 -0.44 -22.95
#